data_9204b1029d495d59978cf7e8177bea19
#
_entry.id   9204b1029d495d59978cf7e8177bea19
#
_cell.length_a   1.000
_cell.length_b   1.000
_cell.length_c   1.000
_cell.angle_alpha   90.00
_cell.angle_beta   90.00
_cell.angle_gamma   90.00
#
_symmetry.space_group_name_H-M   'P 1'
#
loop_
_entity.id
_entity.type
_entity.pdbx_description
1 polymer ?
#
loop_
_entity_poly.entity_id
_entity_poly.type
_entity_poly.pdbx_seq_one_letter_code
_entity_poly.pdbx_strand_id
1 'polypeptide(L)'
;MIPKKKNTDVYFRLKYRKKFNPDNGLMERITQNVLITMRITYKSMRIELSTGYHIDALRWDDKSQMVLGPNRDGLSADEINLGLMQLSRNVNEAAKLYDDSDLIPSQDEFKNCLQRIKDGTMGITKFSPVPGSTIRKSSSPKKKREVADSSGSKPSTKRTESIINNNYESTNNLSFWDITYEFERQCGRQNNWTEATYEKFRAMRAHLKSLREYKRSLGLKTFDINFDYFDEDGLLDYIEFLRDVKNMMNGSIEKQLGFLKWFLRWSMSKGFHHNNTFETYKPKLKKTQKKVVYLSKNELTQLEDYPIPEDKLYLYRVRDVFLFCCFTGLRYSDVYNLRRCDIKDDFIEITTVKTNDSLKIELNKTSKRILEKYKPFTFKEDKALPVISNQKMNQYLHELCKMVGLDEPIRQTYYSGNKRLDIVKPKYEFIGTHTGRRTFICNALSMGISPQIVMKWTGHSDYMAMKPYIDIADEVKSNAMKKFDDL
;
A
#
# COMPACT_ATOMS: atom_id res chain seq x y z
N MET A 1 -7.05 24.74 31.55
CA MET A 1 -6.83 25.18 30.14
C MET A 1 -6.17 24.05 29.38
N ILE A 2 -6.89 23.41 28.47
CA ILE A 2 -6.33 22.38 27.58
C ILE A 2 -5.53 23.15 26.52
N PRO A 3 -4.22 22.86 26.28
CA PRO A 3 -3.45 23.55 25.27
C PRO A 3 -4.07 23.29 23.90
N LYS A 4 -4.38 24.36 23.15
CA LYS A 4 -4.83 24.27 21.76
C LYS A 4 -3.75 23.51 20.99
N LYS A 5 -4.10 22.33 20.42
CA LYS A 5 -3.24 21.56 19.53
C LYS A 5 -2.79 22.50 18.40
N LYS A 6 -1.49 22.73 18.26
CA LYS A 6 -0.93 23.48 17.13
C LYS A 6 -1.32 22.74 15.85
N ASN A 7 -1.99 23.40 14.92
CA ASN A 7 -2.40 22.85 13.64
C ASN A 7 -1.24 22.64 12.67
N THR A 8 -0.05 23.14 13.02
CA THR A 8 1.15 23.13 12.19
C THR A 8 2.32 22.66 13.02
N ASP A 9 3.06 21.71 12.54
CA ASP A 9 4.30 21.23 13.16
C ASP A 9 5.42 21.16 12.09
N VAL A 10 6.61 21.67 12.45
CA VAL A 10 7.80 21.70 11.60
C VAL A 10 8.91 20.95 12.32
N TYR A 11 9.43 19.94 11.68
CA TYR A 11 10.47 19.08 12.23
C TYR A 11 11.64 18.95 11.26
N PHE A 12 12.88 19.22 11.73
CA PHE A 12 14.10 19.05 10.95
C PHE A 12 14.77 17.71 11.30
N ARG A 13 15.35 17.07 10.29
CA ARG A 13 16.07 15.82 10.47
C ARG A 13 17.15 15.61 9.42
N LEU A 14 18.13 14.77 9.73
CA LEU A 14 19.14 14.37 8.78
C LEU A 14 18.62 13.31 7.81
N LYS A 15 18.86 13.50 6.51
CA LYS A 15 18.54 12.54 5.45
C LYS A 15 19.81 11.80 5.04
N TYR A 16 20.06 10.69 5.72
CA TYR A 16 21.23 9.87 5.47
C TYR A 16 21.19 9.20 4.10
N ARG A 17 22.31 9.28 3.38
CA ARG A 17 22.60 8.37 2.26
C ARG A 17 23.24 7.10 2.82
N LYS A 18 23.13 6.00 2.12
CA LYS A 18 23.80 4.75 2.47
C LYS A 18 24.89 4.48 1.44
N LYS A 19 26.06 4.09 1.91
CA LYS A 19 27.17 3.60 1.09
C LYS A 19 27.45 2.15 1.51
N PHE A 20 27.73 1.30 0.54
CA PHE A 20 28.19 -0.06 0.80
C PHE A 20 29.63 -0.01 1.35
N ASN A 21 29.87 -0.67 2.48
CA ASN A 21 31.19 -0.85 3.03
C ASN A 21 31.66 -2.25 2.63
N PRO A 22 32.71 -2.36 1.77
CA PRO A 22 33.21 -3.66 1.32
C PRO A 22 33.86 -4.48 2.46
N ASP A 23 34.41 -3.83 3.49
CA ASP A 23 35.15 -4.49 4.55
C ASP A 23 34.24 -5.33 5.48
N ASN A 24 32.97 -4.95 5.64
CA ASN A 24 32.02 -5.64 6.51
C ASN A 24 30.75 -6.11 5.79
N GLY A 25 30.60 -5.89 4.49
CA GLY A 25 29.46 -6.30 3.69
C GLY A 25 28.13 -5.58 4.00
N LEU A 26 28.17 -4.47 4.75
CA LEU A 26 26.99 -3.76 5.22
C LEU A 26 26.78 -2.43 4.51
N MET A 27 25.52 -2.01 4.39
CA MET A 27 25.17 -0.66 3.94
C MET A 27 25.26 0.30 5.13
N GLU A 28 26.33 1.04 5.21
CA GLU A 28 26.56 2.05 6.24
C GLU A 28 25.91 3.40 5.89
N ARG A 29 25.52 4.12 6.93
CA ARG A 29 25.04 5.49 6.76
C ARG A 29 26.24 6.42 6.55
N ILE A 30 26.19 7.22 5.49
CA ILE A 30 27.14 8.33 5.34
C ILE A 30 26.77 9.35 6.39
N THR A 31 27.69 9.58 7.33
CA THR A 31 27.53 10.53 8.44
C THR A 31 28.16 11.90 8.16
N GLN A 32 28.86 12.01 7.03
CA GLN A 32 29.53 13.25 6.59
C GLN A 32 28.67 13.92 5.53
N ASN A 33 28.61 15.26 5.58
CA ASN A 33 27.89 16.11 4.62
C ASN A 33 26.44 15.63 4.35
N VAL A 34 25.69 15.43 5.42
CA VAL A 34 24.33 14.89 5.38
C VAL A 34 23.32 16.02 5.22
N LEU A 35 22.40 15.88 4.27
CA LEU A 35 21.36 16.87 4.01
C LEU A 35 20.40 16.99 5.19
N ILE A 36 20.13 18.22 5.63
CA ILE A 36 19.03 18.52 6.55
C ILE A 36 17.74 18.63 5.74
N THR A 37 16.71 17.86 6.11
CA THR A 37 15.37 17.95 5.52
C THR A 37 14.37 18.49 6.53
N MET A 38 13.40 19.27 6.03
CA MET A 38 12.31 19.82 6.79
C MET A 38 11.05 19.02 6.52
N ARG A 39 10.45 18.47 7.57
CA ARG A 39 9.15 17.83 7.53
C ARG A 39 8.10 18.78 8.10
N ILE A 40 7.07 19.03 7.32
CA ILE A 40 5.94 19.87 7.69
C ILE A 40 4.73 18.97 7.89
N THR A 41 4.04 19.12 9.02
CA THR A 41 2.73 18.54 9.24
C THR A 41 1.75 19.69 9.43
N TYR A 42 0.78 19.82 8.49
CA TYR A 42 -0.25 20.83 8.54
C TYR A 42 -1.61 20.19 8.28
N LYS A 43 -2.54 20.31 9.25
CA LYS A 43 -3.82 19.60 9.23
C LYS A 43 -3.59 18.09 8.98
N SER A 44 -4.03 17.54 7.86
CA SER A 44 -3.82 16.12 7.46
C SER A 44 -2.67 15.91 6.47
N MET A 45 -1.95 16.97 6.09
CA MET A 45 -0.85 16.91 5.12
C MET A 45 0.50 16.67 5.79
N ARG A 46 1.35 15.90 5.11
CA ARG A 46 2.77 15.78 5.41
C ARG A 46 3.59 16.09 4.17
N ILE A 47 4.47 17.06 4.29
CA ILE A 47 5.35 17.51 3.21
C ILE A 47 6.79 17.37 3.70
N GLU A 48 7.67 16.85 2.88
CA GLU A 48 9.11 16.82 3.15
C GLU A 48 9.85 17.66 2.09
N LEU A 49 10.61 18.65 2.54
CA LEU A 49 11.37 19.57 1.69
C LEU A 49 12.85 19.53 2.05
N SER A 50 13.69 19.75 1.05
CA SER A 50 15.11 20.01 1.26
C SER A 50 15.30 21.41 1.85
N THR A 51 16.13 21.53 2.88
CA THR A 51 16.51 22.84 3.40
C THR A 51 17.64 23.49 2.58
N GLY A 52 18.38 22.68 1.81
CA GLY A 52 19.61 23.09 1.14
C GLY A 52 20.86 23.04 2.00
N TYR A 53 20.71 22.88 3.32
CA TYR A 53 21.85 22.80 4.25
C TYR A 53 22.32 21.37 4.43
N HIS A 54 23.66 21.20 4.49
CA HIS A 54 24.31 19.92 4.77
C HIS A 54 25.20 20.08 6.01
N ILE A 55 25.26 19.01 6.82
CA ILE A 55 26.06 18.99 8.04
C ILE A 55 26.62 17.58 8.31
N ASP A 56 27.73 17.48 9.01
CA ASP A 56 28.19 16.20 9.53
C ASP A 56 27.29 15.76 10.70
N ALA A 57 26.90 14.49 10.75
CA ALA A 57 25.92 13.97 11.71
C ALA A 57 26.32 14.21 13.18
N LEU A 58 27.62 14.23 13.48
CA LEU A 58 28.14 14.52 14.83
C LEU A 58 27.90 15.98 15.29
N ARG A 59 27.59 16.86 14.35
CA ARG A 59 27.31 18.28 14.61
C ARG A 59 25.83 18.61 14.58
N TRP A 60 24.97 17.60 14.64
CA TRP A 60 23.51 17.72 14.67
C TRP A 60 22.94 17.21 15.99
N ASP A 61 22.15 18.02 16.67
CA ASP A 61 21.38 17.60 17.84
C ASP A 61 19.92 17.33 17.47
N ASP A 62 19.53 16.06 17.50
CA ASP A 62 18.16 15.62 17.18
C ASP A 62 17.10 16.14 18.18
N LYS A 63 17.49 16.43 19.43
CA LYS A 63 16.53 16.88 20.45
C LYS A 63 16.18 18.35 20.26
N SER A 64 17.17 19.21 20.12
CA SER A 64 16.97 20.64 19.88
C SER A 64 16.72 20.95 18.41
N GLN A 65 17.00 20.01 17.48
CA GLN A 65 16.96 20.19 16.02
C GLN A 65 17.84 21.37 15.57
N MET A 66 19.02 21.45 16.15
CA MET A 66 19.99 22.53 15.90
C MET A 66 21.33 21.97 15.47
N VAL A 67 22.05 22.78 14.71
CA VAL A 67 23.43 22.53 14.30
C VAL A 67 24.39 23.06 15.38
N LEU A 68 25.34 22.21 15.77
CA LEU A 68 26.30 22.49 16.85
C LEU A 68 27.68 22.99 16.36
N GLY A 69 27.89 23.08 15.05
CA GLY A 69 29.17 23.51 14.50
C GLY A 69 29.09 23.88 13.01
N PRO A 70 30.14 24.45 12.42
CA PRO A 70 30.13 24.88 11.02
C PRO A 70 30.01 23.69 10.07
N ASN A 71 29.41 23.91 8.89
CA ASN A 71 29.37 22.93 7.84
C ASN A 71 30.66 22.92 7.00
N ARG A 72 30.74 22.03 6.01
CA ARG A 72 31.90 21.95 5.11
C ARG A 72 31.97 23.05 4.06
N ASP A 73 30.84 23.73 3.83
CA ASP A 73 30.73 24.85 2.88
C ASP A 73 31.13 26.19 3.52
N GLY A 74 31.56 26.17 4.79
CA GLY A 74 32.05 27.34 5.50
C GLY A 74 30.98 28.13 6.26
N LEU A 75 29.71 27.67 6.25
CA LEU A 75 28.63 28.31 7.03
C LEU A 75 28.78 27.96 8.50
N SER A 76 28.65 28.96 9.38
CA SER A 76 28.63 28.77 10.82
C SER A 76 27.36 28.07 11.31
N ALA A 77 27.39 27.52 12.54
CA ALA A 77 26.21 26.95 13.14
C ALA A 77 25.07 27.96 13.26
N ASP A 78 25.38 29.20 13.61
CA ASP A 78 24.39 30.26 13.80
C ASP A 78 23.71 30.65 12.48
N GLU A 79 24.46 30.72 11.38
CA GLU A 79 23.89 30.99 10.05
C GLU A 79 22.95 29.91 9.60
N ILE A 80 23.32 28.64 9.79
CA ILE A 80 22.45 27.50 9.44
C ILE A 80 21.21 27.48 10.32
N ASN A 81 21.37 27.63 11.65
CA ASN A 81 20.26 27.65 12.58
C ASN A 81 19.30 28.81 12.33
N LEU A 82 19.80 29.99 12.00
CA LEU A 82 19.01 31.14 11.60
C LEU A 82 18.20 30.83 10.32
N GLY A 83 18.84 30.20 9.33
CA GLY A 83 18.17 29.73 8.11
C GLY A 83 17.07 28.71 8.37
N LEU A 84 17.28 27.73 9.26
CA LEU A 84 16.26 26.77 9.67
C LEU A 84 15.09 27.45 10.39
N MET A 85 15.38 28.41 11.27
CA MET A 85 14.34 29.21 11.93
C MET A 85 13.51 30.04 10.93
N GLN A 86 14.15 30.62 9.92
CA GLN A 86 13.46 31.38 8.87
C GLN A 86 12.53 30.44 8.04
N LEU A 87 13.00 29.25 7.68
CA LEU A 87 12.17 28.25 7.01
C LEU A 87 10.94 27.87 7.86
N SER A 88 11.13 27.69 9.15
CA SER A 88 10.02 27.40 10.08
C SER A 88 9.02 28.58 10.18
N ARG A 89 9.52 29.83 10.18
CA ARG A 89 8.66 31.02 10.14
C ARG A 89 7.83 31.09 8.86
N ASN A 90 8.44 30.83 7.72
CA ASN A 90 7.75 30.84 6.42
C ASN A 90 6.64 29.80 6.37
N VAL A 91 6.84 28.62 6.97
CA VAL A 91 5.82 27.58 7.09
C VAL A 91 4.65 28.05 7.96
N ASN A 92 4.92 28.66 9.10
CA ASN A 92 3.89 29.18 9.99
C ASN A 92 3.11 30.33 9.33
N GLU A 93 3.76 31.16 8.54
CA GLU A 93 3.13 32.25 7.77
C GLU A 93 2.22 31.67 6.67
N ALA A 94 2.69 30.69 5.90
CA ALA A 94 1.86 30.00 4.91
C ALA A 94 0.63 29.34 5.56
N ALA A 95 0.83 28.63 6.66
CA ALA A 95 -0.25 27.99 7.39
C ALA A 95 -1.28 29.01 7.90
N LYS A 96 -0.82 30.15 8.41
CA LYS A 96 -1.68 31.25 8.86
C LYS A 96 -2.53 31.83 7.73
N LEU A 97 -1.94 32.06 6.55
CA LEU A 97 -2.67 32.57 5.37
C LEU A 97 -3.85 31.65 4.99
N TYR A 98 -3.63 30.33 5.01
CA TYR A 98 -4.69 29.37 4.74
C TYR A 98 -5.71 29.25 5.88
N ASP A 99 -5.26 29.34 7.14
CA ASP A 99 -6.16 29.31 8.30
C ASP A 99 -7.04 30.58 8.36
N ASP A 100 -6.49 31.75 8.10
CA ASP A 100 -7.22 33.03 8.07
C ASP A 100 -8.22 33.10 6.91
N SER A 101 -7.94 32.39 5.82
CA SER A 101 -8.83 32.29 4.63
C SER A 101 -9.83 31.14 4.72
N ASP A 102 -9.82 30.36 5.81
CA ASP A 102 -10.62 29.12 6.01
C ASP A 102 -10.50 28.09 4.86
N LEU A 103 -9.29 27.99 4.28
CA LEU A 103 -8.98 27.16 3.14
C LEU A 103 -8.10 25.96 3.54
N ILE A 104 -8.26 24.84 2.82
CA ILE A 104 -7.39 23.66 2.96
C ILE A 104 -6.64 23.47 1.64
N PRO A 105 -5.34 23.80 1.57
CA PRO A 105 -4.56 23.66 0.35
C PRO A 105 -4.27 22.19 0.04
N SER A 106 -3.97 21.90 -1.23
CA SER A 106 -3.24 20.71 -1.63
C SER A 106 -1.75 20.83 -1.25
N GLN A 107 -1.01 19.72 -1.31
CA GLN A 107 0.44 19.75 -1.03
C GLN A 107 1.21 20.68 -1.98
N ASP A 108 0.81 20.72 -3.25
CA ASP A 108 1.50 21.53 -4.25
C ASP A 108 1.14 23.01 -4.12
N GLU A 109 -0.09 23.34 -3.78
CA GLU A 109 -0.49 24.71 -3.46
C GLU A 109 0.26 25.24 -2.22
N PHE A 110 0.40 24.41 -1.19
CA PHE A 110 1.16 24.81 0.01
C PHE A 110 2.65 25.02 -0.28
N LYS A 111 3.28 24.16 -1.11
CA LYS A 111 4.68 24.33 -1.55
C LYS A 111 4.86 25.61 -2.37
N ASN A 112 3.93 25.88 -3.31
CA ASN A 112 3.96 27.08 -4.13
C ASN A 112 3.80 28.36 -3.27
N CYS A 113 2.94 28.33 -2.25
CA CYS A 113 2.79 29.41 -1.30
C CYS A 113 4.09 29.64 -0.51
N LEU A 114 4.73 28.56 -0.01
CA LEU A 114 6.02 28.64 0.67
C LEU A 114 7.12 29.23 -0.22
N GLN A 115 7.17 28.85 -1.49
CA GLN A 115 8.16 29.38 -2.43
C GLN A 115 7.95 30.89 -2.65
N ARG A 116 6.71 31.32 -2.83
CA ARG A 116 6.37 32.77 -3.00
C ARG A 116 6.68 33.59 -1.76
N ILE A 117 6.48 33.05 -0.54
CA ILE A 117 6.89 33.70 0.71
C ILE A 117 8.42 33.83 0.76
N LYS A 118 9.15 32.76 0.41
CA LYS A 118 10.61 32.73 0.37
C LYS A 118 11.16 33.76 -0.61
N ASP A 119 10.52 33.92 -1.77
CA ASP A 119 10.93 34.85 -2.84
C ASP A 119 10.48 36.30 -2.58
N GLY A 120 9.83 36.56 -1.44
CA GLY A 120 9.31 37.90 -1.09
C GLY A 120 8.18 38.39 -1.98
N THR A 121 7.62 37.55 -2.84
CA THR A 121 6.57 37.90 -3.79
C THR A 121 5.17 37.81 -3.18
N MET A 122 5.04 37.36 -1.90
CA MET A 122 3.79 37.21 -1.19
C MET A 122 3.89 37.79 0.22
N GLY A 123 3.19 38.89 0.47
CA GLY A 123 2.95 39.43 1.81
C GLY A 123 1.51 39.17 2.25
N ILE A 124 1.23 39.31 3.56
CA ILE A 124 -0.06 39.06 4.22
C ILE A 124 -1.25 39.78 3.53
N THR A 125 -0.99 40.87 2.81
CA THR A 125 -2.00 41.72 2.15
C THR A 125 -2.35 41.35 0.71
N LYS A 126 -1.70 40.33 0.11
CA LYS A 126 -1.86 39.97 -1.32
C LYS A 126 -2.13 38.49 -1.55
N PHE A 127 -2.80 37.81 -0.62
CA PHE A 127 -3.18 36.44 -0.83
C PHE A 127 -4.38 36.35 -1.77
N SER A 128 -4.14 35.97 -3.02
CA SER A 128 -5.17 35.55 -3.97
C SER A 128 -4.91 34.09 -4.34
N PRO A 129 -5.89 33.19 -4.17
CA PRO A 129 -5.72 31.80 -4.60
C PRO A 129 -5.50 31.77 -6.12
N VAL A 130 -4.62 30.86 -6.58
CA VAL A 130 -4.33 30.68 -8.00
C VAL A 130 -5.62 30.29 -8.73
N PRO A 131 -6.00 30.94 -9.85
CA PRO A 131 -7.18 30.57 -10.62
C PRO A 131 -7.03 29.13 -11.13
N GLY A 132 -7.97 28.24 -10.72
CA GLY A 132 -7.98 26.83 -11.11
C GLY A 132 -7.78 25.81 -9.96
N SER A 133 -7.49 26.25 -8.74
CA SER A 133 -7.40 25.35 -7.58
C SER A 133 -8.80 25.08 -7.00
N THR A 134 -9.11 23.81 -6.79
CA THR A 134 -10.34 23.39 -6.08
C THR A 134 -10.14 23.56 -4.57
N ILE A 135 -10.42 24.73 -4.05
CA ILE A 135 -10.28 25.05 -2.64
C ILE A 135 -11.59 24.74 -1.91
N ARG A 136 -11.53 23.82 -0.93
CA ARG A 136 -12.71 23.47 -0.11
C ARG A 136 -12.72 24.30 1.16
N LYS A 137 -13.82 25.02 1.41
CA LYS A 137 -14.06 25.74 2.67
C LYS A 137 -14.26 24.76 3.81
N SER A 138 -13.58 24.97 4.93
CA SER A 138 -13.84 24.25 6.17
C SER A 138 -15.01 24.93 6.89
N SER A 139 -16.16 24.29 6.95
CA SER A 139 -17.29 24.75 7.74
C SER A 139 -17.21 24.13 9.13
N SER A 140 -16.80 24.92 10.12
CA SER A 140 -17.06 24.61 11.54
C SER A 140 -17.85 25.76 12.16
N PRO A 141 -19.05 25.52 12.73
CA PRO A 141 -19.83 26.58 13.36
C PRO A 141 -19.25 26.96 14.71
N LYS A 142 -18.91 28.22 14.91
CA LYS A 142 -18.66 28.80 16.23
C LYS A 142 -19.98 28.87 17.04
N LYS A 143 -20.14 28.01 18.02
CA LYS A 143 -21.18 28.19 19.05
C LYS A 143 -20.74 29.26 20.08
N LYS A 144 -21.41 30.41 20.08
CA LYS A 144 -21.45 31.31 21.23
C LYS A 144 -22.25 30.63 22.36
N ARG A 145 -21.66 30.58 23.54
CA ARG A 145 -22.37 30.25 24.77
C ARG A 145 -22.95 31.55 25.32
N GLU A 146 -24.26 31.61 25.42
CA GLU A 146 -24.97 32.45 26.39
C GLU A 146 -25.52 31.55 27.51
N VAL A 147 -25.31 32.00 28.72
CA VAL A 147 -25.76 31.38 29.96
C VAL A 147 -27.14 31.96 30.28
N ALA A 148 -28.13 31.14 30.55
CA ALA A 148 -29.32 31.51 31.32
C ALA A 148 -29.92 30.29 32.01
N ASP A 149 -30.39 30.55 33.23
CA ASP A 149 -30.78 29.67 34.31
C ASP A 149 -32.07 28.86 34.09
N SER A 150 -32.05 27.73 34.79
CA SER A 150 -33.10 26.98 35.53
C SER A 150 -34.57 27.07 35.13
N SER A 151 -35.18 25.90 34.84
CA SER A 151 -36.25 25.23 35.60
C SER A 151 -36.87 24.09 34.76
N GLY A 152 -37.23 22.99 35.42
CA GLY A 152 -37.51 21.69 34.84
C GLY A 152 -38.86 21.52 34.17
N SER A 153 -38.91 20.57 33.27
CA SER A 153 -40.02 19.64 33.03
C SER A 153 -39.59 18.55 32.01
N LYS A 154 -40.22 17.37 32.17
CA LYS A 154 -39.88 16.11 31.50
C LYS A 154 -40.01 16.15 29.94
N PRO A 155 -39.19 15.40 29.19
CA PRO A 155 -39.20 15.44 27.72
C PRO A 155 -40.29 14.53 27.13
N SER A 156 -41.05 15.08 26.19
CA SER A 156 -41.98 14.35 25.35
C SER A 156 -41.28 13.78 24.09
N THR A 157 -41.77 12.64 23.64
CA THR A 157 -41.24 11.75 22.59
C THR A 157 -41.19 12.31 21.16
N LYS A 158 -41.33 13.63 20.95
CA LYS A 158 -41.38 14.27 19.63
C LYS A 158 -40.02 14.77 19.07
N ARG A 159 -38.91 14.56 19.80
CA ARG A 159 -37.58 15.09 19.40
C ARG A 159 -36.72 14.16 18.57
N THR A 160 -37.15 12.91 18.39
CA THR A 160 -36.40 11.90 17.63
C THR A 160 -36.72 11.92 16.13
N GLU A 161 -37.93 12.32 15.75
CA GLU A 161 -38.35 12.38 14.33
C GLU A 161 -37.77 13.60 13.59
N SER A 162 -37.55 14.73 14.25
CA SER A 162 -36.99 15.93 13.60
C SER A 162 -35.49 15.85 13.31
N ILE A 163 -34.74 15.01 14.07
CA ILE A 163 -33.30 14.79 13.84
C ILE A 163 -33.09 13.81 12.67
N ILE A 164 -34.00 12.88 12.47
CA ILE A 164 -33.94 11.92 11.35
C ILE A 164 -34.30 12.63 10.04
N ASN A 165 -35.31 13.51 10.03
CA ASN A 165 -35.70 14.24 8.82
C ASN A 165 -34.67 15.30 8.37
N ASN A 166 -33.97 15.99 9.28
CA ASN A 166 -32.92 16.95 8.92
C ASN A 166 -31.65 16.29 8.34
N ASN A 167 -31.39 15.01 8.63
CA ASN A 167 -30.29 14.28 7.98
C ASN A 167 -30.67 13.76 6.58
N TYR A 168 -31.96 13.59 6.26
CA TYR A 168 -32.42 13.15 4.94
C TYR A 168 -32.48 14.29 3.92
N GLU A 169 -32.80 15.52 4.34
CA GLU A 169 -32.84 16.67 3.44
C GLU A 169 -31.43 17.16 3.02
N SER A 170 -30.40 16.92 3.84
CA SER A 170 -29.02 17.30 3.49
C SER A 170 -28.32 16.32 2.54
N THR A 171 -28.89 15.14 2.29
CA THR A 171 -28.31 14.13 1.39
C THR A 171 -28.67 14.33 -0.07
N ASN A 172 -29.73 15.10 -0.37
CA ASN A 172 -30.22 15.32 -1.74
C ASN A 172 -29.37 16.25 -2.60
N ASN A 173 -28.29 16.85 -2.08
CA ASN A 173 -27.42 17.80 -2.82
C ASN A 173 -26.00 17.29 -3.07
N LEU A 174 -25.68 16.02 -2.76
CA LEU A 174 -24.35 15.47 -3.01
C LEU A 174 -24.21 15.01 -4.47
N SER A 175 -23.16 15.47 -5.13
CA SER A 175 -22.83 14.96 -6.47
C SER A 175 -22.39 13.48 -6.40
N PHE A 176 -22.47 12.77 -7.52
CA PHE A 176 -21.92 11.41 -7.65
C PHE A 176 -20.49 11.32 -7.10
N TRP A 177 -19.66 12.32 -7.40
CA TRP A 177 -18.27 12.36 -6.95
C TRP A 177 -18.14 12.51 -5.43
N ASP A 178 -18.97 13.34 -4.80
CA ASP A 178 -18.98 13.52 -3.34
C ASP A 178 -19.40 12.21 -2.65
N ILE A 179 -20.37 11.50 -3.23
CA ILE A 179 -20.82 10.20 -2.72
C ILE A 179 -19.71 9.15 -2.81
N THR A 180 -18.82 9.19 -3.83
CA THR A 180 -17.64 8.30 -3.87
C THR A 180 -16.67 8.55 -2.70
N TYR A 181 -16.51 9.79 -2.25
CA TYR A 181 -15.67 10.11 -1.08
C TYR A 181 -16.37 9.72 0.22
N GLU A 182 -17.68 9.92 0.29
CA GLU A 182 -18.47 9.52 1.46
C GLU A 182 -18.47 8.00 1.67
N PHE A 183 -18.59 7.23 0.59
CA PHE A 183 -18.41 5.78 0.61
C PHE A 183 -17.05 5.38 1.18
N GLU A 184 -15.98 5.96 0.67
CA GLU A 184 -14.61 5.69 1.16
C GLU A 184 -14.50 6.02 2.66
N ARG A 185 -15.10 7.14 3.09
CA ARG A 185 -15.10 7.57 4.49
C ARG A 185 -15.91 6.64 5.38
N GLN A 186 -17.15 6.30 5.00
CA GLN A 186 -18.05 5.49 5.84
C GLN A 186 -17.65 4.02 5.83
N CYS A 187 -17.54 3.39 4.65
CA CYS A 187 -17.17 1.99 4.55
C CYS A 187 -15.76 1.71 5.06
N GLY A 188 -14.82 2.64 4.82
CA GLY A 188 -13.47 2.51 5.32
C GLY A 188 -13.42 2.45 6.84
N ARG A 189 -14.22 3.28 7.53
CA ARG A 189 -14.32 3.28 8.99
C ARG A 189 -15.07 2.06 9.51
N GLN A 190 -16.21 1.71 8.90
CA GLN A 190 -17.03 0.58 9.34
C GLN A 190 -16.32 -0.77 9.17
N ASN A 191 -15.56 -0.93 8.11
CA ASN A 191 -14.88 -2.18 7.78
C ASN A 191 -13.38 -2.17 8.13
N ASN A 192 -12.90 -1.14 8.83
CA ASN A 192 -11.49 -1.01 9.22
C ASN A 192 -10.52 -1.24 8.04
N TRP A 193 -10.77 -0.55 6.91
CA TRP A 193 -9.96 -0.76 5.71
C TRP A 193 -8.49 -0.44 5.92
N THR A 194 -7.65 -1.29 5.39
CA THR A 194 -6.21 -1.02 5.25
C THR A 194 -5.96 0.03 4.16
N GLU A 195 -4.83 0.71 4.21
CA GLU A 195 -4.43 1.67 3.16
C GLU A 195 -4.48 1.05 1.76
N ALA A 196 -4.03 -0.21 1.62
CA ALA A 196 -4.12 -0.96 0.35
C ALA A 196 -5.57 -1.16 -0.15
N THR A 197 -6.57 -1.15 0.74
CA THR A 197 -7.98 -1.19 0.34
C THR A 197 -8.46 0.19 -0.12
N TYR A 198 -8.09 1.25 0.61
CA TYR A 198 -8.35 2.63 0.18
C TYR A 198 -7.77 2.91 -1.21
N GLU A 199 -6.54 2.48 -1.49
CA GLU A 199 -5.90 2.65 -2.80
C GLU A 199 -6.68 2.00 -3.95
N LYS A 200 -7.32 0.85 -3.73
CA LYS A 200 -8.14 0.19 -4.75
C LYS A 200 -9.36 1.04 -5.14
N PHE A 201 -10.03 1.66 -4.15
CA PHE A 201 -11.17 2.53 -4.42
C PHE A 201 -10.75 3.87 -5.02
N ARG A 202 -9.62 4.42 -4.59
CA ARG A 202 -9.02 5.60 -5.24
C ARG A 202 -8.69 5.33 -6.71
N ALA A 203 -8.14 4.14 -7.01
CA ALA A 203 -7.88 3.71 -8.38
C ALA A 203 -9.18 3.58 -9.19
N MET A 204 -10.24 2.96 -8.66
CA MET A 204 -11.54 2.89 -9.30
C MET A 204 -12.08 4.29 -9.62
N ARG A 205 -12.08 5.19 -8.64
CA ARG A 205 -12.50 6.59 -8.83
C ARG A 205 -11.65 7.32 -9.87
N ALA A 206 -10.34 7.08 -9.90
CA ALA A 206 -9.43 7.64 -10.90
C ALA A 206 -9.75 7.12 -12.31
N HIS A 207 -10.11 5.84 -12.46
CA HIS A 207 -10.55 5.29 -13.74
C HIS A 207 -11.87 5.92 -14.21
N LEU A 208 -12.84 6.11 -13.33
CA LEU A 208 -14.08 6.79 -13.68
C LEU A 208 -13.84 8.26 -14.09
N LYS A 209 -12.99 8.99 -13.37
CA LYS A 209 -12.60 10.34 -13.77
C LYS A 209 -11.91 10.35 -15.14
N SER A 210 -11.02 9.39 -15.40
CA SER A 210 -10.37 9.26 -16.70
C SER A 210 -11.36 8.92 -17.83
N LEU A 211 -12.38 8.09 -17.55
CA LEU A 211 -13.45 7.81 -18.52
C LEU A 211 -14.22 9.08 -18.86
N ARG A 212 -14.59 9.87 -17.85
CA ARG A 212 -15.25 11.16 -18.07
C ARG A 212 -14.43 12.07 -19.00
N GLU A 213 -13.15 12.24 -18.73
CA GLU A 213 -12.27 13.07 -19.55
C GLU A 213 -12.10 12.51 -20.97
N TYR A 214 -12.02 11.18 -21.10
CA TYR A 214 -11.96 10.52 -22.39
C TYR A 214 -13.23 10.78 -23.23
N LYS A 215 -14.43 10.64 -22.65
CA LYS A 215 -15.69 10.93 -23.35
C LYS A 215 -15.78 12.41 -23.75
N ARG A 216 -15.31 13.32 -22.91
CA ARG A 216 -15.24 14.76 -23.23
C ARG A 216 -14.28 15.06 -24.38
N SER A 217 -13.17 14.35 -24.47
CA SER A 217 -12.22 14.48 -25.59
C SER A 217 -12.77 13.98 -26.91
N LEU A 218 -13.77 13.08 -26.89
CA LEU A 218 -14.50 12.60 -28.06
C LEU A 218 -15.63 13.55 -28.53
N GLY A 219 -15.73 14.75 -27.93
CA GLY A 219 -16.71 15.76 -28.32
C GLY A 219 -17.93 15.89 -27.40
N LEU A 220 -18.08 15.02 -26.41
CA LEU A 220 -19.17 15.08 -25.43
C LEU A 220 -18.81 16.06 -24.30
N LYS A 221 -18.66 17.34 -24.60
CA LYS A 221 -18.12 18.38 -23.70
C LYS A 221 -18.82 18.46 -22.33
N THR A 222 -20.14 18.22 -22.28
CA THR A 222 -20.96 18.30 -21.06
C THR A 222 -21.11 16.96 -20.34
N PHE A 223 -20.50 15.89 -20.87
CA PHE A 223 -20.61 14.56 -20.27
C PHE A 223 -20.08 14.54 -18.82
N ASP A 224 -20.88 14.00 -17.92
CA ASP A 224 -20.47 13.65 -16.56
C ASP A 224 -21.07 12.31 -16.15
N ILE A 225 -20.44 11.64 -15.18
CA ILE A 225 -20.89 10.36 -14.66
C ILE A 225 -21.83 10.63 -13.48
N ASN A 226 -23.02 10.04 -13.56
CA ASN A 226 -24.01 9.95 -12.50
C ASN A 226 -24.42 8.48 -12.28
N PHE A 227 -25.36 8.20 -11.42
CA PHE A 227 -25.78 6.82 -11.16
C PHE A 227 -26.58 6.20 -12.30
N ASP A 228 -27.31 7.00 -13.08
CA ASP A 228 -28.11 6.52 -14.21
C ASP A 228 -27.23 6.08 -15.39
N TYR A 229 -26.00 6.61 -15.46
CA TYR A 229 -25.00 6.16 -16.43
C TYR A 229 -24.67 4.68 -16.33
N PHE A 230 -24.82 4.03 -15.18
CA PHE A 230 -24.47 2.62 -14.97
C PHE A 230 -25.65 1.68 -15.32
N ASP A 231 -26.30 1.92 -16.44
CA ASP A 231 -27.11 0.93 -17.15
C ASP A 231 -26.23 -0.10 -17.87
N GLU A 232 -26.79 -0.98 -18.70
CA GLU A 232 -26.01 -2.00 -19.41
C GLU A 232 -24.98 -1.39 -20.36
N ASP A 233 -25.37 -0.33 -21.09
CA ASP A 233 -24.52 0.35 -22.06
C ASP A 233 -23.36 1.10 -21.35
N GLY A 234 -23.64 1.81 -20.28
CA GLY A 234 -22.63 2.53 -19.51
C GLY A 234 -21.65 1.59 -18.79
N LEU A 235 -22.14 0.44 -18.31
CA LEU A 235 -21.26 -0.61 -17.76
C LEU A 235 -20.38 -1.23 -18.86
N LEU A 236 -20.91 -1.44 -20.06
CA LEU A 236 -20.16 -1.91 -21.21
C LEU A 236 -19.11 -0.86 -21.64
N ASP A 237 -19.50 0.41 -21.76
CA ASP A 237 -18.60 1.52 -22.02
C ASP A 237 -17.41 1.57 -21.04
N TYR A 238 -17.67 1.38 -19.75
CA TYR A 238 -16.62 1.35 -18.75
C TYR A 238 -15.66 0.17 -18.96
N ILE A 239 -16.19 -1.02 -19.31
CA ILE A 239 -15.38 -2.19 -19.65
C ILE A 239 -14.51 -1.93 -20.87
N GLU A 240 -15.08 -1.35 -21.92
CA GLU A 240 -14.38 -1.02 -23.15
C GLU A 240 -13.28 0.02 -22.92
N PHE A 241 -13.59 1.06 -22.16
CA PHE A 241 -12.59 2.05 -21.75
C PHE A 241 -11.42 1.42 -20.97
N LEU A 242 -11.71 0.54 -20.00
CA LEU A 242 -10.65 -0.15 -19.25
C LEU A 242 -9.82 -1.08 -20.13
N ARG A 243 -10.46 -1.73 -21.13
CA ARG A 243 -9.80 -2.60 -22.08
C ARG A 243 -8.95 -1.84 -23.09
N ASP A 244 -9.55 -0.88 -23.78
CA ASP A 244 -9.00 -0.32 -25.02
C ASP A 244 -8.15 0.95 -24.75
N VAL A 245 -8.52 1.75 -23.74
CA VAL A 245 -7.79 2.97 -23.37
C VAL A 245 -6.79 2.70 -22.24
N LYS A 246 -7.17 1.90 -21.22
CA LYS A 246 -6.28 1.56 -20.12
C LYS A 246 -5.48 0.27 -20.34
N ASN A 247 -5.69 -0.43 -21.46
CA ASN A 247 -4.99 -1.67 -21.81
C ASN A 247 -5.06 -2.76 -20.72
N MET A 248 -6.20 -2.86 -20.01
CA MET A 248 -6.37 -3.83 -18.94
C MET A 248 -6.76 -5.20 -19.47
N MET A 249 -6.21 -6.25 -18.83
CA MET A 249 -6.65 -7.63 -19.05
C MET A 249 -7.98 -7.91 -18.33
N ASN A 250 -8.76 -8.87 -18.86
CA ASN A 250 -10.09 -9.22 -18.36
C ASN A 250 -10.13 -9.45 -16.85
N GLY A 251 -9.14 -10.14 -16.28
CA GLY A 251 -9.08 -10.37 -14.83
C GLY A 251 -8.85 -9.10 -14.00
N SER A 252 -8.28 -8.04 -14.58
CA SER A 252 -8.15 -6.72 -13.93
C SER A 252 -9.43 -5.92 -14.05
N ILE A 253 -10.07 -5.96 -15.23
CA ILE A 253 -11.38 -5.34 -15.50
C ILE A 253 -12.43 -5.89 -14.53
N GLU A 254 -12.49 -7.21 -14.36
CA GLU A 254 -13.43 -7.84 -13.42
C GLU A 254 -13.26 -7.33 -11.98
N LYS A 255 -12.02 -7.16 -11.53
CA LYS A 255 -11.76 -6.59 -10.20
C LYS A 255 -12.25 -5.15 -10.10
N GLN A 256 -12.02 -4.33 -11.13
CA GLN A 256 -12.52 -2.95 -11.14
C GLN A 256 -14.05 -2.89 -11.12
N LEU A 257 -14.71 -3.75 -11.89
CA LEU A 257 -16.17 -3.92 -11.83
C LEU A 257 -16.65 -4.36 -10.44
N GLY A 258 -15.93 -5.27 -9.78
CA GLY A 258 -16.24 -5.68 -8.42
C GLY A 258 -16.21 -4.51 -7.43
N PHE A 259 -15.21 -3.62 -7.52
CA PHE A 259 -15.13 -2.42 -6.68
C PHE A 259 -16.23 -1.42 -7.02
N LEU A 260 -16.50 -1.19 -8.31
CA LEU A 260 -17.60 -0.33 -8.75
C LEU A 260 -18.95 -0.85 -8.24
N LYS A 261 -19.25 -2.14 -8.41
CA LYS A 261 -20.48 -2.77 -7.92
C LYS A 261 -20.63 -2.66 -6.40
N TRP A 262 -19.55 -2.79 -5.66
CA TRP A 262 -19.61 -2.59 -4.21
C TRP A 262 -20.00 -1.15 -3.86
N PHE A 263 -19.39 -0.17 -4.51
CA PHE A 263 -19.76 1.24 -4.35
C PHE A 263 -21.24 1.50 -4.72
N LEU A 264 -21.70 1.03 -5.89
CA LEU A 264 -23.08 1.20 -6.34
C LEU A 264 -24.09 0.53 -5.39
N ARG A 265 -23.78 -0.66 -4.90
CA ARG A 265 -24.64 -1.38 -3.92
C ARG A 265 -24.77 -0.61 -2.62
N TRP A 266 -23.65 -0.10 -2.11
CA TRP A 266 -23.66 0.71 -0.90
C TRP A 266 -24.43 2.01 -1.10
N SER A 267 -24.24 2.72 -2.18
CA SER A 267 -24.92 3.98 -2.47
C SER A 267 -26.43 3.77 -2.67
N MET A 268 -26.83 2.66 -3.31
CA MET A 268 -28.22 2.26 -3.40
C MET A 268 -28.83 1.96 -2.01
N SER A 269 -28.12 1.25 -1.15
CA SER A 269 -28.57 0.96 0.22
C SER A 269 -28.70 2.21 1.10
N LYS A 270 -28.06 3.30 0.71
CA LYS A 270 -28.16 4.62 1.37
C LYS A 270 -29.23 5.53 0.75
N GLY A 271 -29.92 5.07 -0.28
CA GLY A 271 -30.98 5.82 -0.96
C GLY A 271 -30.47 6.90 -1.94
N PHE A 272 -29.18 6.89 -2.32
CA PHE A 272 -28.65 7.87 -3.28
C PHE A 272 -29.10 7.63 -4.71
N HIS A 273 -29.53 6.42 -5.04
CA HIS A 273 -30.10 6.03 -6.34
C HIS A 273 -30.90 4.74 -6.22
N HIS A 274 -31.65 4.43 -7.29
CA HIS A 274 -32.48 3.23 -7.42
C HIS A 274 -32.08 2.32 -8.60
N ASN A 275 -31.03 2.68 -9.33
CA ASN A 275 -30.51 1.89 -10.44
C ASN A 275 -29.91 0.58 -9.88
N ASN A 276 -30.48 -0.58 -10.27
CA ASN A 276 -30.06 -1.92 -9.87
C ASN A 276 -29.49 -2.74 -11.03
N THR A 277 -29.36 -2.19 -12.23
CA THR A 277 -28.87 -2.87 -13.44
C THR A 277 -27.52 -3.53 -13.22
N PHE A 278 -26.65 -2.88 -12.44
CA PHE A 278 -25.32 -3.41 -12.11
C PHE A 278 -25.34 -4.76 -11.37
N GLU A 279 -26.42 -5.12 -10.67
CA GLU A 279 -26.53 -6.40 -9.96
C GLU A 279 -26.73 -7.56 -10.93
N THR A 280 -27.61 -7.38 -11.91
CA THR A 280 -27.95 -8.39 -12.91
C THR A 280 -26.93 -8.48 -14.04
N TYR A 281 -26.26 -7.39 -14.37
CA TYR A 281 -25.27 -7.33 -15.43
C TYR A 281 -24.05 -8.19 -15.13
N LYS A 282 -23.86 -9.24 -15.92
CA LYS A 282 -22.73 -10.20 -15.81
C LYS A 282 -21.98 -10.29 -17.13
N PRO A 283 -20.97 -9.46 -17.35
CA PRO A 283 -20.20 -9.50 -18.60
C PRO A 283 -19.50 -10.84 -18.77
N LYS A 284 -19.56 -11.40 -19.96
CA LYS A 284 -18.89 -12.66 -20.30
C LYS A 284 -17.40 -12.39 -20.60
N LEU A 285 -16.61 -12.12 -19.56
CA LEU A 285 -15.17 -11.94 -19.67
C LEU A 285 -14.47 -13.29 -19.69
N LYS A 286 -13.79 -13.63 -20.80
CA LYS A 286 -12.99 -14.86 -20.89
C LYS A 286 -11.88 -14.83 -19.84
N LYS A 287 -11.69 -15.93 -19.15
CA LYS A 287 -10.66 -16.14 -18.13
C LYS A 287 -9.84 -17.37 -18.48
N THR A 288 -8.58 -17.35 -18.10
CA THR A 288 -7.72 -18.54 -18.05
C THR A 288 -7.28 -18.80 -16.63
N GLN A 289 -7.17 -20.06 -16.27
CA GLN A 289 -6.44 -20.46 -15.10
C GLN A 289 -4.96 -20.16 -15.32
N LYS A 290 -4.37 -19.32 -14.47
CA LYS A 290 -2.94 -19.01 -14.57
C LYS A 290 -2.12 -20.23 -14.19
N LYS A 291 -1.10 -20.57 -14.99
CA LYS A 291 -0.11 -21.58 -14.62
C LYS A 291 0.55 -21.16 -13.30
N VAL A 292 0.51 -22.00 -12.30
CA VAL A 292 1.19 -21.76 -11.02
C VAL A 292 2.69 -21.92 -11.24
N VAL A 293 3.45 -20.86 -10.98
CA VAL A 293 4.91 -20.89 -11.01
C VAL A 293 5.41 -21.15 -9.60
N TYR A 294 6.25 -22.20 -9.46
CA TYR A 294 6.89 -22.61 -8.22
C TYR A 294 8.28 -23.19 -8.53
N LEU A 295 9.11 -23.41 -7.52
CA LEU A 295 10.41 -24.06 -7.66
C LEU A 295 10.30 -25.55 -7.31
N SER A 296 10.79 -26.40 -8.22
CA SER A 296 10.97 -27.82 -7.93
C SER A 296 12.05 -28.03 -6.86
N LYS A 297 12.16 -29.26 -6.35
CA LYS A 297 13.20 -29.63 -5.37
C LYS A 297 14.61 -29.34 -5.90
N ASN A 298 14.88 -29.69 -7.16
CA ASN A 298 16.19 -29.45 -7.78
C ASN A 298 16.50 -27.96 -7.90
N GLU A 299 15.54 -27.14 -8.31
CA GLU A 299 15.72 -25.69 -8.40
C GLU A 299 15.91 -25.04 -7.03
N LEU A 300 15.25 -25.56 -5.99
CA LEU A 300 15.50 -25.13 -4.61
C LEU A 300 16.94 -25.43 -4.18
N THR A 301 17.44 -26.63 -4.47
CA THR A 301 18.83 -27.00 -4.19
C THR A 301 19.79 -26.11 -4.97
N GLN A 302 19.56 -25.90 -6.28
CA GLN A 302 20.38 -24.99 -7.09
C GLN A 302 20.42 -23.58 -6.52
N LEU A 303 19.27 -23.06 -6.05
CA LEU A 303 19.18 -21.74 -5.45
C LEU A 303 19.94 -21.68 -4.12
N GLU A 304 19.81 -22.71 -3.30
CA GLU A 304 20.44 -22.79 -1.96
C GLU A 304 21.96 -22.87 -2.09
N ASP A 305 22.47 -23.67 -3.00
CA ASP A 305 23.91 -23.95 -3.17
C ASP A 305 24.62 -22.92 -4.06
N TYR A 306 23.88 -22.04 -4.73
CA TYR A 306 24.46 -21.08 -5.67
C TYR A 306 25.50 -20.17 -4.97
N PRO A 307 26.75 -20.11 -5.46
CA PRO A 307 27.77 -19.23 -4.93
C PRO A 307 27.47 -17.79 -5.30
N ILE A 308 27.04 -17.00 -4.31
CA ILE A 308 26.73 -15.58 -4.54
C ILE A 308 28.05 -14.81 -4.64
N PRO A 309 28.28 -14.03 -5.72
CA PRO A 309 29.47 -13.21 -5.91
C PRO A 309 29.68 -12.18 -4.78
N GLU A 310 30.94 -11.85 -4.51
CA GLU A 310 31.31 -10.92 -3.43
C GLU A 310 30.72 -9.51 -3.59
N ASP A 311 30.56 -9.03 -4.82
CA ASP A 311 29.92 -7.75 -5.14
C ASP A 311 28.41 -7.73 -4.89
N LYS A 312 27.77 -8.92 -4.63
CA LYS A 312 26.33 -9.10 -4.48
C LYS A 312 25.92 -9.73 -3.15
N LEU A 313 26.69 -9.56 -2.11
CA LEU A 313 26.44 -10.16 -0.78
C LEU A 313 25.05 -9.85 -0.21
N TYR A 314 24.41 -8.75 -0.66
CA TYR A 314 23.03 -8.43 -0.28
C TYR A 314 22.02 -9.49 -0.73
N LEU A 315 22.36 -10.33 -1.72
CA LEU A 315 21.49 -11.42 -2.19
C LEU A 315 21.43 -12.60 -1.19
N TYR A 316 22.43 -12.77 -0.28
CA TYR A 316 22.36 -13.80 0.75
C TYR A 316 21.11 -13.68 1.62
N ARG A 317 20.81 -12.48 2.11
CA ARG A 317 19.60 -12.26 2.92
C ARG A 317 18.31 -12.44 2.10
N VAL A 318 18.33 -12.10 0.81
CA VAL A 318 17.20 -12.30 -0.10
C VAL A 318 16.92 -13.77 -0.30
N ARG A 319 17.99 -14.56 -0.54
CA ARG A 319 17.93 -16.00 -0.66
C ARG A 319 17.38 -16.65 0.60
N ASP A 320 17.96 -16.34 1.74
CA ASP A 320 17.58 -16.94 3.01
C ASP A 320 16.13 -16.65 3.39
N VAL A 321 15.67 -15.40 3.23
CA VAL A 321 14.28 -15.03 3.48
C VAL A 321 13.33 -15.72 2.50
N PHE A 322 13.71 -15.84 1.23
CA PHE A 322 12.89 -16.54 0.24
C PHE A 322 12.83 -18.05 0.51
N LEU A 323 13.97 -18.70 0.80
CA LEU A 323 14.02 -20.10 1.20
C LEU A 323 13.19 -20.32 2.46
N PHE A 324 13.26 -19.43 3.44
CA PHE A 324 12.42 -19.51 4.62
C PHE A 324 10.92 -19.54 4.27
N CYS A 325 10.47 -18.72 3.32
CA CYS A 325 9.10 -18.80 2.80
C CYS A 325 8.82 -20.14 2.07
N CYS A 326 9.82 -20.69 1.36
CA CYS A 326 9.70 -21.96 0.63
C CYS A 326 9.59 -23.16 1.58
N PHE A 327 10.14 -23.07 2.78
CA PHE A 327 10.19 -24.15 3.75
C PHE A 327 9.20 -24.01 4.93
N THR A 328 8.51 -22.87 5.05
CA THR A 328 7.50 -22.65 6.09
C THR A 328 6.09 -22.40 5.51
N GLY A 329 6.00 -22.05 4.24
CA GLY A 329 4.73 -21.67 3.62
C GLY A 329 4.18 -20.32 4.05
N LEU A 330 4.89 -19.58 4.90
CA LEU A 330 4.48 -18.25 5.37
C LEU A 330 4.37 -17.26 4.21
N ARG A 331 3.41 -16.32 4.33
CA ARG A 331 3.35 -15.18 3.41
C ARG A 331 4.51 -14.23 3.71
N TYR A 332 4.99 -13.54 2.70
CA TYR A 332 6.03 -12.52 2.88
C TYR A 332 5.67 -11.50 3.99
N SER A 333 4.42 -11.06 4.09
CA SER A 333 3.97 -10.15 5.14
C SER A 333 4.14 -10.73 6.55
N ASP A 334 3.93 -12.04 6.71
CA ASP A 334 4.03 -12.72 7.98
C ASP A 334 5.52 -12.89 8.36
N VAL A 335 6.38 -13.24 7.39
CA VAL A 335 7.84 -13.29 7.58
C VAL A 335 8.43 -11.89 7.84
N TYR A 336 7.91 -10.86 7.19
CA TYR A 336 8.33 -9.47 7.44
C TYR A 336 8.05 -9.01 8.87
N ASN A 337 6.98 -9.52 9.48
CA ASN A 337 6.57 -9.16 10.84
C ASN A 337 6.97 -10.20 11.90
N LEU A 338 7.57 -11.31 11.49
CA LEU A 338 8.00 -12.39 12.41
C LEU A 338 9.00 -11.85 13.44
N ARG A 339 8.66 -11.99 14.72
CA ARG A 339 9.48 -11.60 15.86
C ARG A 339 10.12 -12.82 16.50
N ARG A 340 11.17 -12.62 17.29
CA ARG A 340 11.83 -13.70 18.01
C ARG A 340 10.91 -14.38 19.02
N CYS A 341 10.04 -13.64 19.67
CA CYS A 341 9.07 -14.18 20.62
C CYS A 341 8.07 -15.17 19.98
N ASP A 342 7.86 -15.09 18.65
CA ASP A 342 6.97 -15.98 17.91
C ASP A 342 7.62 -17.35 17.62
N ILE A 343 8.95 -17.46 17.81
CA ILE A 343 9.73 -18.65 17.52
C ILE A 343 9.86 -19.47 18.79
N LYS A 344 9.45 -20.74 18.73
CA LYS A 344 9.64 -21.73 19.76
C LYS A 344 10.67 -22.75 19.26
N ASP A 345 11.11 -23.69 20.12
CA ASP A 345 12.17 -24.65 19.78
C ASP A 345 11.88 -25.43 18.49
N ASP A 346 10.64 -25.87 18.29
CA ASP A 346 10.26 -26.75 17.20
C ASP A 346 9.18 -26.14 16.26
N PHE A 347 8.64 -24.99 16.57
CA PHE A 347 7.57 -24.38 15.79
C PHE A 347 7.55 -22.85 15.87
N ILE A 348 6.85 -22.25 14.93
CA ILE A 348 6.48 -20.83 14.93
C ILE A 348 5.01 -20.74 15.28
N GLU A 349 4.65 -19.80 16.16
CA GLU A 349 3.28 -19.47 16.50
C GLU A 349 3.02 -17.99 16.23
N ILE A 350 2.19 -17.70 15.24
CA ILE A 350 1.89 -16.33 14.80
C ILE A 350 0.41 -16.11 14.55
N THR A 351 -0.01 -14.86 14.68
CA THR A 351 -1.26 -14.38 14.09
C THR A 351 -0.97 -13.74 12.74
N THR A 352 -1.59 -14.24 11.66
CA THR A 352 -1.32 -13.76 10.30
C THR A 352 -1.81 -12.33 10.09
N VAL A 353 -1.02 -11.53 9.37
CA VAL A 353 -1.32 -10.10 9.13
C VAL A 353 -2.59 -9.91 8.26
N LYS A 354 -2.85 -10.84 7.34
CA LYS A 354 -3.91 -10.66 6.33
C LYS A 354 -5.27 -11.17 6.77
N THR A 355 -5.31 -12.28 7.51
CA THR A 355 -6.55 -13.00 7.83
C THR A 355 -6.83 -13.10 9.32
N ASN A 356 -5.88 -12.62 10.16
CA ASN A 356 -5.92 -12.71 11.62
C ASN A 356 -6.06 -14.14 12.18
N ASP A 357 -5.68 -15.14 11.38
CA ASP A 357 -5.68 -16.54 11.83
C ASP A 357 -4.45 -16.82 12.69
N SER A 358 -4.62 -17.55 13.78
CA SER A 358 -3.52 -18.12 14.53
C SER A 358 -2.98 -19.35 13.80
N LEU A 359 -1.68 -19.35 13.49
CA LEU A 359 -0.99 -20.44 12.82
C LEU A 359 0.11 -21.00 13.72
N LYS A 360 0.16 -22.34 13.80
CA LYS A 360 1.30 -23.08 14.32
C LYS A 360 1.95 -23.83 13.16
N ILE A 361 3.24 -23.57 12.94
CA ILE A 361 4.00 -24.11 11.81
C ILE A 361 5.25 -24.76 12.37
N GLU A 362 5.37 -26.07 12.21
CA GLU A 362 6.53 -26.85 12.64
C GLU A 362 7.77 -26.46 11.81
N LEU A 363 8.91 -26.36 12.48
CA LEU A 363 10.18 -26.00 11.85
C LEU A 363 10.90 -27.25 11.34
N ASN A 364 11.26 -27.24 10.07
CA ASN A 364 12.14 -28.23 9.47
C ASN A 364 13.62 -27.81 9.57
N LYS A 365 14.53 -28.71 9.16
CA LYS A 365 16.00 -28.51 9.25
C LYS A 365 16.43 -27.18 8.59
N THR A 366 15.93 -26.87 7.40
CA THR A 366 16.33 -25.66 6.64
C THR A 366 15.83 -24.40 7.34
N SER A 367 14.56 -24.35 7.77
CA SER A 367 14.02 -23.21 8.49
C SER A 367 14.73 -22.96 9.83
N LYS A 368 15.07 -24.02 10.59
CA LYS A 368 15.86 -23.91 11.83
C LYS A 368 17.26 -23.35 11.55
N ARG A 369 17.95 -23.88 10.53
CA ARG A 369 19.30 -23.42 10.13
C ARG A 369 19.29 -21.93 9.75
N ILE A 370 18.27 -21.47 9.02
CA ILE A 370 18.14 -20.06 8.67
C ILE A 370 17.91 -19.20 9.92
N LEU A 371 17.06 -19.61 10.85
CA LEU A 371 16.81 -18.88 12.09
C LEU A 371 18.07 -18.81 12.96
N GLU A 372 18.79 -19.91 13.13
CA GLU A 372 20.06 -19.93 13.88
C GLU A 372 21.14 -19.04 13.29
N LYS A 373 21.24 -18.98 11.94
CA LYS A 373 22.16 -18.06 11.24
C LYS A 373 21.92 -16.60 11.63
N TYR A 374 20.67 -16.19 11.81
CA TYR A 374 20.32 -14.80 12.12
C TYR A 374 20.10 -14.52 13.61
N LYS A 375 20.22 -15.53 14.48
CA LYS A 375 20.07 -15.40 15.93
C LYS A 375 21.05 -14.40 16.58
N PRO A 376 22.33 -14.32 16.17
CA PRO A 376 23.28 -13.37 16.73
C PRO A 376 23.01 -11.91 16.35
N PHE A 377 22.21 -11.64 15.31
CA PHE A 377 22.01 -10.30 14.77
C PHE A 377 20.76 -9.65 15.37
N THR A 378 20.83 -8.41 15.77
CA THR A 378 19.69 -7.64 16.27
C THR A 378 19.05 -6.82 15.15
N PHE A 379 17.75 -7.01 14.95
CA PHE A 379 16.97 -6.25 13.97
C PHE A 379 15.96 -5.31 14.65
N LYS A 380 15.55 -4.26 13.94
CA LYS A 380 14.55 -3.32 14.45
C LYS A 380 13.25 -4.08 14.80
N GLU A 381 12.59 -3.70 15.89
CA GLU A 381 11.34 -4.29 16.36
C GLU A 381 11.46 -5.79 16.73
N ASP A 382 12.63 -6.21 17.12
CA ASP A 382 12.96 -7.61 17.49
C ASP A 382 12.59 -8.63 16.40
N LYS A 383 12.73 -8.24 15.13
CA LYS A 383 12.45 -9.14 13.99
C LYS A 383 13.44 -10.31 13.97
N ALA A 384 12.95 -11.47 13.56
CA ALA A 384 13.74 -12.68 13.49
C ALA A 384 14.68 -12.72 12.27
N LEU A 385 14.31 -12.09 11.15
CA LEU A 385 15.00 -12.17 9.87
C LEU A 385 15.24 -10.79 9.24
N PRO A 386 16.29 -10.63 8.39
CA PRO A 386 16.67 -9.37 7.75
C PRO A 386 15.78 -9.05 6.54
N VAL A 387 14.46 -8.98 6.72
CA VAL A 387 13.51 -8.79 5.62
C VAL A 387 13.53 -7.34 5.14
N ILE A 388 13.68 -7.15 3.82
CA ILE A 388 13.66 -5.83 3.15
C ILE A 388 12.27 -5.57 2.57
N SER A 389 12.00 -4.39 1.99
CA SER A 389 10.70 -4.08 1.38
C SER A 389 10.33 -5.07 0.26
N ASN A 390 9.04 -5.36 0.11
CA ASN A 390 8.53 -6.31 -0.89
C ASN A 390 8.98 -5.98 -2.32
N GLN A 391 8.99 -4.70 -2.68
CA GLN A 391 9.43 -4.25 -4.00
C GLN A 391 10.91 -4.61 -4.24
N LYS A 392 11.78 -4.29 -3.28
CA LYS A 392 13.21 -4.62 -3.36
C LYS A 392 13.46 -6.13 -3.31
N MET A 393 12.69 -6.85 -2.49
CA MET A 393 12.76 -8.30 -2.40
C MET A 393 12.46 -8.95 -3.77
N ASN A 394 11.39 -8.55 -4.44
CA ASN A 394 11.05 -9.06 -5.77
C ASN A 394 12.11 -8.70 -6.82
N GLN A 395 12.61 -7.47 -6.81
CA GLN A 395 13.68 -7.05 -7.72
C GLN A 395 14.94 -7.92 -7.58
N TYR A 396 15.38 -8.15 -6.34
CA TYR A 396 16.57 -8.95 -6.07
C TYR A 396 16.35 -10.46 -6.25
N LEU A 397 15.12 -10.94 -6.07
CA LEU A 397 14.77 -12.33 -6.42
C LEU A 397 14.88 -12.57 -7.92
N HIS A 398 14.41 -11.64 -8.76
CA HIS A 398 14.59 -11.76 -10.21
C HIS A 398 16.06 -11.79 -10.58
N GLU A 399 16.88 -10.93 -9.98
CA GLU A 399 18.33 -10.90 -10.20
C GLU A 399 18.99 -12.21 -9.79
N LEU A 400 18.72 -12.68 -8.56
CA LEU A 400 19.27 -13.93 -8.03
C LEU A 400 18.85 -15.14 -8.88
N CYS A 401 17.55 -15.28 -9.17
CA CYS A 401 17.02 -16.41 -9.94
C CYS A 401 17.55 -16.44 -11.39
N LYS A 402 17.79 -15.24 -11.98
CA LYS A 402 18.47 -15.14 -13.28
C LYS A 402 19.91 -15.63 -13.22
N MET A 403 20.65 -15.28 -12.15
CA MET A 403 22.04 -15.74 -11.97
C MET A 403 22.13 -17.25 -11.72
N VAL A 404 21.15 -17.82 -11.02
CA VAL A 404 21.03 -19.27 -10.79
C VAL A 404 20.71 -20.03 -12.09
N GLY A 405 20.23 -19.35 -13.14
CA GLY A 405 19.86 -19.98 -14.41
C GLY A 405 18.42 -20.53 -14.42
N LEU A 406 17.50 -19.97 -13.64
CA LEU A 406 16.10 -20.36 -13.68
C LEU A 406 15.39 -19.67 -14.87
N ASP A 407 15.80 -19.99 -16.09
CA ASP A 407 15.42 -19.29 -17.31
C ASP A 407 14.47 -20.10 -18.24
N GLU A 408 14.00 -21.27 -17.77
CA GLU A 408 13.00 -22.05 -18.50
C GLU A 408 11.85 -21.15 -19.00
N PRO A 409 11.47 -21.21 -20.31
CA PRO A 409 10.42 -20.38 -20.85
C PRO A 409 9.04 -20.78 -20.31
N ILE A 410 8.38 -19.88 -19.61
CA ILE A 410 7.03 -20.05 -19.06
C ILE A 410 6.04 -19.27 -19.93
N ARG A 411 5.03 -19.96 -20.48
CA ARG A 411 3.91 -19.33 -21.17
C ARG A 411 2.79 -19.05 -20.18
N GLN A 412 2.35 -17.79 -20.09
CA GLN A 412 1.13 -17.38 -19.40
C GLN A 412 0.14 -16.82 -20.41
N THR A 413 -1.09 -17.35 -20.38
CA THR A 413 -2.17 -16.91 -21.27
C THR A 413 -3.08 -15.94 -20.56
N TYR A 414 -3.39 -14.83 -21.20
CA TYR A 414 -4.33 -13.80 -20.74
C TYR A 414 -5.38 -13.54 -21.83
N TYR A 415 -6.45 -12.84 -21.45
CA TYR A 415 -7.43 -12.33 -22.39
C TYR A 415 -7.63 -10.83 -22.19
N SER A 416 -7.71 -10.10 -23.30
CA SER A 416 -8.21 -8.74 -23.38
C SER A 416 -9.43 -8.77 -24.30
N GLY A 417 -10.63 -8.63 -23.75
CA GLY A 417 -11.87 -8.95 -24.43
C GLY A 417 -11.88 -10.42 -24.90
N ASN A 418 -12.01 -10.63 -26.21
CA ASN A 418 -11.92 -11.95 -26.84
C ASN A 418 -10.51 -12.29 -27.36
N LYS A 419 -9.59 -11.32 -27.37
CA LYS A 419 -8.23 -11.51 -27.87
C LYS A 419 -7.40 -12.30 -26.85
N ARG A 420 -6.88 -13.46 -27.29
CA ARG A 420 -5.91 -14.24 -26.52
C ARG A 420 -4.52 -13.60 -26.64
N LEU A 421 -3.84 -13.48 -25.52
CA LEU A 421 -2.49 -12.95 -25.41
C LEU A 421 -1.62 -13.96 -24.67
N ASP A 422 -0.70 -14.58 -25.38
CA ASP A 422 0.29 -15.49 -24.80
C ASP A 422 1.58 -14.72 -24.53
N ILE A 423 1.96 -14.62 -23.27
CA ILE A 423 3.21 -14.01 -22.83
C ILE A 423 4.16 -15.12 -22.44
N VAL A 424 5.27 -15.23 -23.18
CA VAL A 424 6.35 -16.18 -22.89
C VAL A 424 7.52 -15.40 -22.32
N LYS A 425 7.94 -15.77 -21.11
CA LYS A 425 9.06 -15.16 -20.42
C LYS A 425 9.84 -16.20 -19.65
N PRO A 426 11.13 -15.96 -19.37
CA PRO A 426 11.91 -16.87 -18.53
C PRO A 426 11.31 -16.95 -17.11
N LYS A 427 11.44 -18.12 -16.49
CA LYS A 427 10.84 -18.46 -15.18
C LYS A 427 11.17 -17.44 -14.10
N TYR A 428 12.42 -16.94 -14.06
CA TYR A 428 12.84 -15.96 -13.05
C TYR A 428 11.99 -14.68 -13.06
N GLU A 429 11.42 -14.26 -14.19
CA GLU A 429 10.55 -13.07 -14.25
C GLU A 429 9.18 -13.28 -13.59
N PHE A 430 8.76 -14.52 -13.39
CA PHE A 430 7.52 -14.86 -12.70
C PHE A 430 7.73 -15.20 -11.21
N ILE A 431 8.98 -15.29 -10.75
CA ILE A 431 9.33 -15.58 -9.37
C ILE A 431 9.21 -14.29 -8.54
N GLY A 432 8.39 -14.33 -7.51
CA GLY A 432 8.25 -13.24 -6.55
C GLY A 432 8.12 -13.79 -5.14
N THR A 433 7.99 -12.91 -4.16
CA THR A 433 7.89 -13.30 -2.75
C THR A 433 6.79 -14.33 -2.47
N HIS A 434 5.66 -14.23 -3.19
CA HIS A 434 4.57 -15.20 -3.04
C HIS A 434 4.88 -16.57 -3.67
N THR A 435 5.85 -16.64 -4.57
CA THR A 435 6.31 -17.90 -5.16
C THR A 435 6.89 -18.83 -4.08
N GLY A 436 7.54 -18.29 -3.04
CA GLY A 436 8.02 -19.13 -1.92
C GLY A 436 6.90 -19.95 -1.29
N ARG A 437 5.78 -19.33 -0.97
CA ARG A 437 4.61 -20.04 -0.42
C ARG A 437 4.00 -21.04 -1.41
N ARG A 438 3.95 -20.71 -2.71
CA ARG A 438 3.50 -21.65 -3.75
C ARG A 438 4.42 -22.86 -3.84
N THR A 439 5.73 -22.62 -3.77
CA THR A 439 6.77 -23.67 -3.74
C THR A 439 6.57 -24.61 -2.56
N PHE A 440 6.33 -24.09 -1.35
CA PHE A 440 5.99 -24.90 -0.20
C PHE A 440 4.78 -25.81 -0.46
N ILE A 441 3.68 -25.22 -0.92
CA ILE A 441 2.43 -25.95 -1.15
C ILE A 441 2.60 -27.04 -2.20
N CYS A 442 3.16 -26.70 -3.38
CA CYS A 442 3.35 -27.67 -4.46
C CYS A 442 4.26 -28.83 -4.06
N ASN A 443 5.42 -28.53 -3.43
CA ASN A 443 6.33 -29.58 -3.00
C ASN A 443 5.75 -30.44 -1.86
N ALA A 444 5.01 -29.85 -0.90
CA ALA A 444 4.35 -30.63 0.14
C ALA A 444 3.31 -31.60 -0.43
N LEU A 445 2.48 -31.12 -1.37
CA LEU A 445 1.51 -31.98 -2.06
C LEU A 445 2.19 -33.04 -2.92
N SER A 446 3.29 -32.73 -3.60
CA SER A 446 4.08 -33.68 -4.39
C SER A 446 4.74 -34.76 -3.51
N MET A 447 5.05 -34.46 -2.27
CA MET A 447 5.51 -35.46 -1.28
C MET A 447 4.39 -36.31 -0.68
N GLY A 448 3.13 -36.11 -1.10
CA GLY A 448 1.98 -36.88 -0.61
C GLY A 448 1.41 -36.36 0.71
N ILE A 449 1.81 -35.17 1.17
CA ILE A 449 1.22 -34.56 2.36
C ILE A 449 -0.20 -34.13 2.04
N SER A 450 -1.16 -34.50 2.89
CA SER A 450 -2.58 -34.23 2.59
C SER A 450 -2.86 -32.73 2.50
N PRO A 451 -3.75 -32.30 1.58
CA PRO A 451 -4.14 -30.91 1.45
C PRO A 451 -4.61 -30.27 2.76
N GLN A 452 -5.30 -31.04 3.62
CA GLN A 452 -5.80 -30.56 4.90
C GLN A 452 -4.67 -30.15 5.85
N ILE A 453 -3.55 -30.90 5.86
CA ILE A 453 -2.36 -30.54 6.66
C ILE A 453 -1.71 -29.28 6.09
N VAL A 454 -1.54 -29.22 4.76
CA VAL A 454 -0.95 -28.06 4.09
C VAL A 454 -1.82 -26.80 4.33
N MET A 455 -3.13 -26.94 4.34
CA MET A 455 -4.05 -25.83 4.66
C MET A 455 -3.86 -25.32 6.08
N LYS A 456 -3.65 -26.20 7.07
CA LYS A 456 -3.37 -25.79 8.46
C LYS A 456 -2.08 -24.96 8.56
N TRP A 457 -0.99 -25.39 7.93
CA TRP A 457 0.28 -24.65 7.91
C TRP A 457 0.19 -23.31 7.20
N THR A 458 -0.61 -23.27 6.17
CA THR A 458 -0.72 -22.07 5.32
C THR A 458 -1.89 -21.15 5.66
N GLY A 459 -2.80 -21.55 6.57
CA GLY A 459 -3.99 -20.76 6.92
C GLY A 459 -4.91 -20.55 5.70
N HIS A 460 -5.20 -21.60 4.95
CA HIS A 460 -6.25 -21.59 3.93
C HIS A 460 -7.54 -22.14 4.55
N SER A 461 -8.57 -21.33 4.59
CA SER A 461 -9.90 -21.71 5.07
C SER A 461 -10.74 -22.39 4.00
N ASP A 462 -10.45 -22.11 2.70
CA ASP A 462 -11.22 -22.61 1.56
C ASP A 462 -10.39 -23.61 0.74
N TYR A 463 -10.93 -24.82 0.58
CA TYR A 463 -10.34 -25.89 -0.24
C TYR A 463 -10.21 -25.48 -1.72
N MET A 464 -11.15 -24.66 -2.22
CA MET A 464 -11.09 -24.16 -3.60
C MET A 464 -9.83 -23.32 -3.85
N ALA A 465 -9.30 -22.67 -2.81
CA ALA A 465 -8.02 -21.95 -2.90
C ALA A 465 -6.83 -22.90 -3.10
N MET A 466 -6.94 -24.19 -2.71
CA MET A 466 -5.91 -25.21 -2.89
C MET A 466 -5.99 -25.94 -4.24
N LYS A 467 -7.16 -25.92 -4.89
CA LYS A 467 -7.39 -26.65 -6.15
C LYS A 467 -6.33 -26.42 -7.22
N PRO A 468 -5.86 -25.17 -7.49
CA PRO A 468 -4.82 -24.95 -8.52
C PRO A 468 -3.49 -25.61 -8.21
N TYR A 469 -3.20 -25.93 -6.96
CA TYR A 469 -1.97 -26.59 -6.52
C TYR A 469 -2.14 -28.13 -6.53
N ILE A 470 -3.34 -28.62 -6.21
CA ILE A 470 -3.66 -30.06 -6.24
C ILE A 470 -3.61 -30.57 -7.67
N ASP A 471 -4.14 -29.79 -8.62
CA ASP A 471 -4.13 -30.14 -10.05
C ASP A 471 -2.70 -30.25 -10.64
N ILE A 472 -1.68 -29.64 -10.00
CA ILE A 472 -0.28 -29.67 -10.44
C ILE A 472 0.45 -30.90 -9.90
N ALA A 473 -0.02 -31.49 -8.80
CA ALA A 473 0.58 -32.66 -8.18
C ALA A 473 0.30 -33.98 -8.99
N ASP A 474 0.23 -33.88 -10.34
CA ASP A 474 -0.03 -35.04 -11.21
C ASP A 474 1.07 -36.13 -11.10
N GLU A 475 2.32 -35.76 -10.74
CA GLU A 475 3.36 -36.73 -10.36
C GLU A 475 2.94 -37.60 -9.15
N VAL A 476 2.15 -37.04 -8.24
CA VAL A 476 1.64 -37.76 -7.07
C VAL A 476 0.61 -38.80 -7.50
N LYS A 477 -0.23 -38.51 -8.50
CA LYS A 477 -1.18 -39.46 -9.07
C LYS A 477 -0.45 -40.63 -9.72
N SER A 478 0.59 -40.37 -10.52
CA SER A 478 1.40 -41.40 -11.16
C SER A 478 2.10 -42.29 -10.13
N ASN A 479 2.71 -41.67 -9.10
CA ASN A 479 3.36 -42.42 -8.02
C ASN A 479 2.37 -43.17 -7.11
N ALA A 480 1.17 -42.61 -6.89
CA ALA A 480 0.11 -43.30 -6.18
C ALA A 480 -0.40 -44.52 -6.95
N MET A 481 -0.50 -44.43 -8.29
CA MET A 481 -0.91 -45.56 -9.12
C MET A 481 0.15 -46.68 -9.13
N LYS A 482 1.44 -46.31 -9.15
CA LYS A 482 2.51 -47.31 -9.02
C LYS A 482 2.46 -48.13 -7.72
N LYS A 483 1.87 -47.61 -6.65
CA LYS A 483 1.65 -48.37 -5.42
C LYS A 483 0.59 -49.46 -5.56
N PHE A 484 -0.27 -49.36 -6.57
CA PHE A 484 -1.19 -50.46 -6.92
C PHE A 484 -0.49 -51.60 -7.70
N ASP A 485 0.67 -51.32 -8.32
CA ASP A 485 1.48 -52.35 -8.98
C ASP A 485 2.17 -53.28 -7.95
N ASP A 486 2.22 -52.85 -6.67
CA ASP A 486 2.80 -53.60 -5.56
C ASP A 486 1.74 -54.44 -4.79
N LEU A 487 0.44 -54.44 -5.20
CA LEU A 487 -0.67 -55.25 -4.67
C LEU A 487 -0.78 -56.59 -5.41
#